data_8934eaca2c58b46007fdd670d0908a0d
#
_entry.id   8934eaca2c58b46007fdd670d0908a0d
#
_cell.length_a   1.000
_cell.length_b   1.000
_cell.length_c   1.000
_cell.angle_alpha   90.00
_cell.angle_beta   90.00
_cell.angle_gamma   90.00
#
_symmetry.space_group_name_H-M   'P 1'
#
loop_
_entity.id
_entity.type
_entity.pdbx_description
1 polymer ?
#
loop_
_entity_poly.entity_id
_entity_poly.type
_entity_poly.pdbx_seq_one_letter_code
_entity_poly.pdbx_strand_id
1 'polypeptide(L)'
;MVINDERASQGERTPHAERRDQLLLVARKIFAERGFQATTMDDIAKEAGFTKPILYQYFESKTELYREIVNQTAQKLLDSLRDGVSQVESPRAKIEVAFRVYFEMVVSETDAFRILFIHSHEGETRGDLRNVELGLVSFLEPLIAVRIKPDHRRQLAAGVVGIAEGAATAWLIQQEGKGWPTPTPGVAERLAARSATLAWGGLRSVELD
;
A
#
# COMPACT_ATOMS: atom_id res chain seq x y z
N MET A 1 22.52 2.43 47.54
CA MET A 1 21.14 2.35 47.05
C MET A 1 21.08 3.21 45.81
N VAL A 2 21.39 2.60 44.66
CA VAL A 2 21.45 3.27 43.35
C VAL A 2 20.11 3.00 42.69
N ILE A 3 19.30 4.04 42.53
CA ILE A 3 18.03 3.98 41.79
C ILE A 3 18.36 4.14 40.33
N ASN A 4 18.18 3.04 39.61
CA ASN A 4 18.35 2.93 38.18
C ASN A 4 17.21 3.71 37.47
N ASP A 5 17.52 4.83 36.83
CA ASP A 5 16.58 5.64 36.06
C ASP A 5 16.56 5.11 34.64
N GLU A 6 15.88 3.99 34.42
CA GLU A 6 15.55 3.46 33.11
C GLU A 6 14.25 4.11 32.61
N ARG A 7 14.25 5.39 32.31
CA ARG A 7 13.28 5.97 31.40
C ARG A 7 13.85 5.92 29.99
N ALA A 8 13.58 4.79 29.34
CA ALA A 8 13.85 4.56 27.94
C ALA A 8 13.29 5.71 27.10
N SER A 9 14.18 6.28 26.32
CA SER A 9 13.97 7.30 25.28
C SER A 9 12.84 6.93 24.32
N GLN A 10 11.65 7.44 24.53
CA GLN A 10 10.73 7.71 23.42
C GLN A 10 11.37 8.85 22.65
N GLY A 11 11.91 8.54 21.46
CA GLY A 11 12.58 9.52 20.61
C GLY A 11 11.63 10.67 20.31
N GLU A 12 11.89 11.84 20.89
CA GLU A 12 11.24 13.09 20.53
C GLU A 12 11.45 13.31 19.04
N ARG A 13 10.35 13.27 18.27
CA ARG A 13 10.39 13.62 16.84
C ARG A 13 10.85 15.07 16.73
N THR A 14 11.84 15.34 15.90
CA THR A 14 12.30 16.69 15.68
C THR A 14 11.21 17.52 15.00
N PRO A 15 11.08 18.83 15.28
CA PRO A 15 10.11 19.70 14.59
C PRO A 15 10.22 19.64 13.06
N HIS A 16 11.38 19.30 12.53
CA HIS A 16 11.61 19.08 11.12
C HIS A 16 10.91 17.80 10.62
N ALA A 17 11.01 16.69 11.33
CA ALA A 17 10.35 15.44 10.99
C ALA A 17 8.81 15.57 11.05
N GLU A 18 8.30 16.25 12.07
CA GLU A 18 6.85 16.49 12.21
C GLU A 18 6.27 17.30 11.04
N ARG A 19 6.98 18.35 10.60
CA ARG A 19 6.57 19.14 9.44
C ARG A 19 6.61 18.32 8.14
N ARG A 20 7.64 17.48 7.99
CA ARG A 20 7.75 16.59 6.83
C ARG A 20 6.57 15.61 6.76
N ASP A 21 6.21 15.01 7.89
CA ASP A 21 5.06 14.10 7.99
C ASP A 21 3.74 14.81 7.70
N GLN A 22 3.57 16.05 8.18
CA GLN A 22 2.41 16.88 7.87
C GLN A 22 2.29 17.18 6.38
N LEU A 23 3.39 17.52 5.72
CA LEU A 23 3.41 17.77 4.27
C LEU A 23 3.06 16.52 3.48
N LEU A 24 3.57 15.35 3.87
CA LEU A 24 3.24 14.06 3.25
C LEU A 24 1.75 13.71 3.41
N LEU A 25 1.19 13.95 4.60
CA LEU A 25 -0.23 13.69 4.88
C LEU A 25 -1.14 14.55 4.00
N VAL A 26 -0.86 15.86 3.93
CA VAL A 26 -1.64 16.80 3.11
C VAL A 26 -1.48 16.48 1.62
N ALA A 27 -0.25 16.23 1.16
CA ALA A 27 0.01 15.88 -0.24
C ALA A 27 -0.73 14.61 -0.66
N ARG A 28 -0.73 13.58 0.20
CA ARG A 28 -1.47 12.33 -0.02
C ARG A 28 -2.96 12.59 -0.25
N LYS A 29 -3.59 13.39 0.60
CA LYS A 29 -4.99 13.75 0.45
C LYS A 29 -5.26 14.47 -0.89
N ILE A 30 -4.47 15.48 -1.24
CA ILE A 30 -4.65 16.24 -2.48
C ILE A 30 -4.41 15.38 -3.73
N PHE A 31 -3.36 14.54 -3.73
CA PHE A 31 -3.13 13.61 -4.83
C PHE A 31 -4.25 12.57 -4.98
N ALA A 32 -4.80 12.09 -3.87
CA ALA A 32 -5.93 11.19 -3.90
C ALA A 32 -7.22 11.85 -4.44
N GLU A 33 -7.44 13.13 -4.16
CA GLU A 33 -8.63 13.87 -4.60
C GLU A 33 -8.54 14.33 -6.06
N ARG A 34 -7.37 14.82 -6.50
CA ARG A 34 -7.21 15.54 -7.78
C ARG A 34 -6.30 14.82 -8.77
N GLY A 35 -5.59 13.79 -8.33
CA GLY A 35 -4.56 13.12 -9.12
C GLY A 35 -3.23 13.89 -9.19
N PHE A 36 -2.20 13.21 -9.69
CA PHE A 36 -0.85 13.78 -9.81
C PHE A 36 -0.80 14.99 -10.74
N GLN A 37 -1.43 14.89 -11.93
CA GLN A 37 -1.32 15.91 -12.99
C GLN A 37 -1.98 17.24 -12.57
N ALA A 38 -3.17 17.20 -11.98
CA ALA A 38 -3.92 18.39 -11.58
C ALA A 38 -3.44 19.04 -10.28
N THR A 39 -2.50 18.43 -9.56
CA THR A 39 -1.95 18.93 -8.30
C THR A 39 -0.67 19.73 -8.55
N THR A 40 -0.51 20.88 -7.88
CA THR A 40 0.72 21.68 -7.89
C THR A 40 1.37 21.73 -6.52
N MET A 41 2.68 22.06 -6.47
CA MET A 41 3.39 22.30 -5.21
C MET A 41 2.81 23.49 -4.42
N ASP A 42 2.24 24.48 -5.12
CA ASP A 42 1.54 25.60 -4.49
C ASP A 42 0.26 25.19 -3.77
N ASP A 43 -0.54 24.29 -4.38
CA ASP A 43 -1.76 23.75 -3.76
C ASP A 43 -1.42 23.02 -2.46
N ILE A 44 -0.39 22.17 -2.50
CA ILE A 44 0.06 21.40 -1.33
C ILE A 44 0.57 22.34 -0.22
N ALA A 45 1.43 23.30 -0.55
CA ALA A 45 1.96 24.25 0.43
C ALA A 45 0.83 25.05 1.09
N LYS A 46 -0.10 25.58 0.30
CA LYS A 46 -1.24 26.36 0.77
C LYS A 46 -2.14 25.54 1.72
N GLU A 47 -2.50 24.32 1.33
CA GLU A 47 -3.35 23.45 2.13
C GLU A 47 -2.67 23.01 3.44
N ALA A 48 -1.33 22.83 3.40
CA ALA A 48 -0.54 22.48 4.58
C ALA A 48 -0.28 23.68 5.52
N GLY A 49 -0.66 24.90 5.12
CA GLY A 49 -0.39 26.12 5.88
C GLY A 49 1.06 26.58 5.82
N PHE A 50 1.80 26.19 4.78
CA PHE A 50 3.20 26.59 4.56
C PHE A 50 3.35 27.41 3.29
N THR A 51 4.52 28.06 3.15
CA THR A 51 4.89 28.73 1.90
C THR A 51 5.58 27.73 0.95
N LYS A 52 5.50 27.99 -0.37
CA LYS A 52 6.18 27.19 -1.40
C LYS A 52 7.68 27.00 -1.13
N PRO A 53 8.47 28.02 -0.75
CA PRO A 53 9.87 27.84 -0.38
C PRO A 53 10.09 26.85 0.76
N ILE A 54 9.19 26.81 1.76
CA ILE A 54 9.29 25.85 2.86
C ILE A 54 9.06 24.43 2.32
N LEU A 55 8.07 24.20 1.47
CA LEU A 55 7.84 22.88 0.87
C LEU A 55 9.06 22.38 0.09
N TYR A 56 9.71 23.26 -0.67
CA TYR A 56 10.93 22.92 -1.43
C TYR A 56 12.17 22.66 -0.56
N GLN A 57 12.16 23.00 0.73
CA GLN A 57 13.20 22.59 1.67
C GLN A 57 13.10 21.10 2.06
N TYR A 58 11.92 20.49 1.87
CA TYR A 58 11.66 19.10 2.21
C TYR A 58 11.61 18.16 0.99
N PHE A 59 11.16 18.68 -0.14
CA PHE A 59 10.98 17.90 -1.37
C PHE A 59 11.38 18.76 -2.59
N GLU A 60 12.34 18.28 -3.36
CA GLU A 60 12.89 18.98 -4.52
C GLU A 60 11.85 19.14 -5.66
N SER A 61 10.88 18.23 -5.73
CA SER A 61 9.86 18.21 -6.79
C SER A 61 8.56 17.55 -6.36
N LYS A 62 7.49 17.80 -7.14
CA LYS A 62 6.21 17.11 -7.01
C LYS A 62 6.37 15.60 -7.21
N THR A 63 7.21 15.19 -8.14
CA THR A 63 7.49 13.78 -8.44
C THR A 63 8.20 13.09 -7.29
N GLU A 64 9.16 13.74 -6.64
CA GLU A 64 9.83 13.21 -5.44
C GLU A 64 8.83 13.02 -4.29
N LEU A 65 8.03 14.05 -4.00
CA LEU A 65 6.99 13.99 -2.97
C LEU A 65 5.98 12.86 -3.22
N TYR A 66 5.55 12.69 -4.47
CA TYR A 66 4.66 11.59 -4.86
C TYR A 66 5.32 10.22 -4.66
N ARG A 67 6.55 10.03 -5.13
CA ARG A 67 7.31 8.78 -4.97
C ARG A 67 7.53 8.42 -3.51
N GLU A 68 7.77 9.40 -2.67
CA GLU A 68 7.91 9.19 -1.24
C GLU A 68 6.62 8.59 -0.64
N ILE A 69 5.45 9.14 -1.00
CA ILE A 69 4.15 8.62 -0.56
C ILE A 69 3.94 7.18 -1.04
N VAL A 70 4.23 6.90 -2.32
CA VAL A 70 4.12 5.55 -2.91
C VAL A 70 5.05 4.57 -2.20
N ASN A 71 6.32 4.95 -2.01
CA ASN A 71 7.33 4.10 -1.37
C ASN A 71 7.00 3.81 0.09
N GLN A 72 6.56 4.80 0.86
CA GLN A 72 6.14 4.60 2.25
C GLN A 72 4.93 3.66 2.34
N THR A 73 3.97 3.82 1.45
CA THR A 73 2.78 2.95 1.40
C THR A 73 3.17 1.51 1.05
N ALA A 74 4.02 1.33 0.04
CA ALA A 74 4.50 0.02 -0.38
C ALA A 74 5.31 -0.66 0.73
N GLN A 75 6.23 0.06 1.38
CA GLN A 75 7.03 -0.47 2.47
C GLN A 75 6.16 -0.90 3.65
N LYS A 76 5.22 -0.05 4.07
CA LYS A 76 4.27 -0.36 5.14
C LYS A 76 3.46 -1.62 4.83
N LEU A 77 2.99 -1.75 3.58
CA LEU A 77 2.26 -2.93 3.14
C LEU A 77 3.14 -4.19 3.21
N LEU A 78 4.34 -4.14 2.66
CA LEU A 78 5.26 -5.29 2.66
C LEU A 78 5.66 -5.71 4.07
N ASP A 79 5.91 -4.77 4.97
CA ASP A 79 6.24 -5.07 6.36
C ASP A 79 5.04 -5.69 7.10
N SER A 80 3.84 -5.14 6.93
CA SER A 80 2.61 -5.72 7.49
C SER A 80 2.32 -7.13 6.95
N LEU A 81 2.58 -7.37 5.66
CA LEU A 81 2.45 -8.69 5.04
C LEU A 81 3.46 -9.70 5.62
N ARG A 82 4.74 -9.30 5.77
CA ARG A 82 5.79 -10.15 6.38
C ARG A 82 5.41 -10.53 7.80
N ASP A 83 5.01 -9.55 8.60
CA ASP A 83 4.61 -9.76 9.99
C ASP A 83 3.41 -10.71 10.09
N GLY A 84 2.35 -10.45 9.33
CA GLY A 84 1.15 -11.27 9.35
C GLY A 84 1.39 -12.71 8.89
N VAL A 85 2.12 -12.89 7.78
CA VAL A 85 2.41 -14.22 7.22
C VAL A 85 3.37 -15.02 8.10
N SER A 86 4.27 -14.37 8.84
CA SER A 86 5.18 -15.05 9.77
C SER A 86 4.49 -15.73 10.94
N GLN A 87 3.27 -15.32 11.28
CA GLN A 87 2.49 -15.87 12.39
C GLN A 87 1.74 -17.16 12.06
N VAL A 88 1.79 -17.61 10.81
CA VAL A 88 1.04 -18.79 10.34
C VAL A 88 1.92 -19.71 9.51
N GLU A 89 1.68 -21.03 9.61
CA GLU A 89 2.53 -22.01 8.93
C GLU A 89 1.90 -22.56 7.64
N SER A 90 0.57 -22.83 7.65
CA SER A 90 -0.04 -23.48 6.51
C SER A 90 -0.11 -22.58 5.27
N PRO A 91 0.16 -23.12 4.06
CA PRO A 91 0.10 -22.33 2.82
C PRO A 91 -1.25 -21.61 2.61
N ARG A 92 -2.34 -22.28 2.97
CA ARG A 92 -3.67 -21.70 2.91
C ARG A 92 -3.83 -20.51 3.87
N ALA A 93 -3.40 -20.65 5.13
CA ALA A 93 -3.47 -19.58 6.11
C ALA A 93 -2.61 -18.39 5.70
N LYS A 94 -1.44 -18.59 5.07
CA LYS A 94 -0.60 -17.52 4.52
C LYS A 94 -1.33 -16.71 3.46
N ILE A 95 -2.04 -17.35 2.55
CA ILE A 95 -2.84 -16.66 1.53
C ILE A 95 -4.01 -15.90 2.19
N GLU A 96 -4.74 -16.52 3.12
CA GLU A 96 -5.84 -15.87 3.84
C GLU A 96 -5.38 -14.62 4.62
N VAL A 97 -4.25 -14.73 5.32
CA VAL A 97 -3.63 -13.62 6.07
C VAL A 97 -3.13 -12.53 5.12
N ALA A 98 -2.48 -12.88 4.01
CA ALA A 98 -1.98 -11.89 3.06
C ALA A 98 -3.13 -11.05 2.49
N PHE A 99 -4.22 -11.67 2.05
CA PHE A 99 -5.39 -10.93 1.59
C PHE A 99 -6.05 -10.09 2.69
N ARG A 100 -6.12 -10.60 3.92
CA ARG A 100 -6.67 -9.84 5.04
C ARG A 100 -5.84 -8.58 5.31
N VAL A 101 -4.53 -8.69 5.49
CA VAL A 101 -3.63 -7.55 5.69
C VAL A 101 -3.74 -6.54 4.56
N TYR A 102 -3.74 -7.02 3.32
CA TYR A 102 -3.86 -6.17 2.14
C TYR A 102 -5.17 -5.36 2.14
N PHE A 103 -6.33 -5.99 2.33
CA PHE A 103 -7.61 -5.30 2.31
C PHE A 103 -7.89 -4.46 3.55
N GLU A 104 -7.38 -4.84 4.73
CA GLU A 104 -7.40 -3.98 5.92
C GLU A 104 -6.66 -2.66 5.61
N MET A 105 -5.52 -2.72 4.93
CA MET A 105 -4.76 -1.54 4.56
C MET A 105 -5.43 -0.74 3.42
N VAL A 106 -6.01 -1.40 2.40
CA VAL A 106 -6.80 -0.71 1.35
C VAL A 106 -7.92 0.12 1.95
N VAL A 107 -8.61 -0.41 2.95
CA VAL A 107 -9.75 0.26 3.59
C VAL A 107 -9.31 1.35 4.57
N SER A 108 -8.26 1.11 5.35
CA SER A 108 -7.76 2.07 6.33
C SER A 108 -6.93 3.21 5.73
N GLU A 109 -6.23 2.94 4.62
CA GLU A 109 -5.35 3.89 3.92
C GLU A 109 -5.90 4.21 2.52
N THR A 110 -7.22 4.37 2.41
CA THR A 110 -7.93 4.51 1.13
C THR A 110 -7.29 5.54 0.19
N ASP A 111 -6.88 6.70 0.71
CA ASP A 111 -6.24 7.75 -0.11
C ASP A 111 -4.92 7.28 -0.74
N ALA A 112 -4.10 6.53 -0.01
CA ALA A 112 -2.87 5.98 -0.56
C ALA A 112 -3.14 4.98 -1.71
N PHE A 113 -4.15 4.15 -1.55
CA PHE A 113 -4.54 3.19 -2.59
C PHE A 113 -5.25 3.84 -3.79
N ARG A 114 -5.96 4.96 -3.60
CA ARG A 114 -6.47 5.78 -4.71
C ARG A 114 -5.33 6.32 -5.57
N ILE A 115 -4.27 6.81 -4.94
CA ILE A 115 -3.07 7.27 -5.64
C ILE A 115 -2.47 6.13 -6.47
N LEU A 116 -2.34 4.93 -5.89
CA LEU A 116 -1.74 3.77 -6.55
C LEU A 116 -2.59 3.25 -7.73
N PHE A 117 -3.90 3.09 -7.55
CA PHE A 117 -4.74 2.33 -8.48
C PHE A 117 -5.69 3.17 -9.33
N ILE A 118 -6.06 4.38 -8.91
CA ILE A 118 -6.95 5.23 -9.69
C ILE A 118 -6.16 6.27 -10.48
N HIS A 119 -5.13 6.86 -9.89
CA HIS A 119 -4.43 8.02 -10.46
C HIS A 119 -3.04 7.72 -11.05
N SER A 120 -2.54 6.48 -10.99
CA SER A 120 -1.17 6.13 -11.40
C SER A 120 -1.01 5.69 -12.86
N HIS A 121 -2.08 5.70 -13.65
CA HIS A 121 -2.08 5.06 -14.97
C HIS A 121 -1.41 5.88 -16.08
N GLU A 122 -0.98 7.13 -15.84
CA GLU A 122 -0.46 8.02 -16.88
C GLU A 122 0.87 8.69 -16.50
N GLY A 123 1.76 8.81 -17.47
CA GLY A 123 2.96 9.65 -17.41
C GLY A 123 4.08 9.14 -16.52
N GLU A 124 4.71 10.05 -15.78
CA GLU A 124 5.92 9.82 -14.98
C GLU A 124 5.74 8.84 -13.81
N THR A 125 4.53 8.61 -13.35
CA THR A 125 4.22 7.81 -12.15
C THR A 125 3.91 6.34 -12.44
N ARG A 126 3.76 5.96 -13.71
CA ARG A 126 3.45 4.58 -14.13
C ARG A 126 4.52 3.56 -13.68
N GLY A 127 5.79 3.97 -13.68
CA GLY A 127 6.89 3.13 -13.24
C GLY A 127 6.86 2.83 -11.75
N ASP A 128 6.33 3.75 -10.96
CA ASP A 128 6.33 3.62 -9.50
C ASP A 128 5.32 2.53 -9.06
N LEU A 129 4.13 2.46 -9.66
CA LEU A 129 3.17 1.36 -9.42
C LEU A 129 3.77 0.01 -9.80
N ARG A 130 4.41 -0.09 -10.98
CA ARG A 130 5.04 -1.34 -11.42
C ARG A 130 6.10 -1.84 -10.43
N ASN A 131 6.85 -0.96 -9.79
CA ASN A 131 7.82 -1.34 -8.77
C ASN A 131 7.14 -1.91 -7.52
N VAL A 132 5.99 -1.37 -7.12
CA VAL A 132 5.17 -1.91 -6.02
C VAL A 132 4.67 -3.31 -6.36
N GLU A 133 4.10 -3.50 -7.54
CA GLU A 133 3.63 -4.81 -8.04
C GLU A 133 4.75 -5.85 -8.03
N LEU A 134 5.92 -5.51 -8.57
CA LEU A 134 7.08 -6.40 -8.59
C LEU A 134 7.59 -6.74 -7.19
N GLY A 135 7.52 -5.80 -6.25
CA GLY A 135 7.83 -6.03 -4.85
C GLY A 135 6.88 -7.05 -4.20
N LEU A 136 5.58 -6.92 -4.46
CA LEU A 136 4.56 -7.87 -3.99
C LEU A 136 4.71 -9.26 -4.61
N VAL A 137 4.98 -9.35 -5.91
CA VAL A 137 5.27 -10.62 -6.60
C VAL A 137 6.48 -11.30 -5.98
N SER A 138 7.58 -10.56 -5.77
CA SER A 138 8.81 -11.10 -5.18
C SER A 138 8.62 -11.55 -3.73
N PHE A 139 7.73 -10.89 -2.97
CA PHE A 139 7.35 -11.31 -1.63
C PHE A 139 6.52 -12.61 -1.63
N LEU A 140 5.56 -12.75 -2.56
CA LEU A 140 4.65 -13.89 -2.62
C LEU A 140 5.27 -15.15 -3.24
N GLU A 141 6.21 -14.99 -4.19
CA GLU A 141 6.82 -16.09 -4.92
C GLU A 141 7.34 -17.22 -4.01
N PRO A 142 8.13 -16.98 -2.96
CA PRO A 142 8.62 -18.03 -2.05
C PRO A 142 7.52 -18.66 -1.17
N LEU A 143 6.36 -18.03 -1.05
CA LEU A 143 5.23 -18.55 -0.26
C LEU A 143 4.40 -19.58 -1.03
N ILE A 144 4.57 -19.67 -2.35
CA ILE A 144 3.91 -20.66 -3.21
C ILE A 144 4.70 -21.98 -3.11
N ALA A 145 4.29 -22.83 -2.16
CA ALA A 145 4.99 -24.07 -1.80
C ALA A 145 4.59 -25.24 -2.72
N VAL A 146 4.65 -25.05 -4.05
CA VAL A 146 4.36 -26.07 -5.06
C VAL A 146 5.64 -26.41 -5.82
N ARG A 147 5.81 -27.69 -6.21
CA ARG A 147 6.96 -28.14 -7.02
C ARG A 147 6.71 -27.84 -8.49
N ILE A 148 7.03 -26.61 -8.88
CA ILE A 148 6.91 -26.07 -10.23
C ILE A 148 8.16 -25.28 -10.60
N LYS A 149 8.35 -25.00 -11.90
CA LYS A 149 9.45 -24.16 -12.38
C LYS A 149 9.38 -22.73 -11.83
N PRO A 150 10.54 -22.05 -11.69
CA PRO A 150 10.56 -20.69 -11.14
C PRO A 150 9.72 -19.68 -11.91
N ASP A 151 9.70 -19.75 -13.24
CA ASP A 151 8.90 -18.87 -14.09
C ASP A 151 7.38 -19.09 -13.89
N HIS A 152 6.95 -20.34 -13.79
CA HIS A 152 5.56 -20.69 -13.47
C HIS A 152 5.16 -20.17 -12.07
N ARG A 153 6.03 -20.37 -11.06
CA ARG A 153 5.79 -19.84 -9.69
C ARG A 153 5.64 -18.33 -9.69
N ARG A 154 6.48 -17.61 -10.43
CA ARG A 154 6.39 -16.15 -10.56
C ARG A 154 5.10 -15.72 -11.24
N GLN A 155 4.63 -16.43 -12.27
CA GLN A 155 3.35 -16.17 -12.93
C GLN A 155 2.17 -16.35 -11.96
N LEU A 156 2.20 -17.40 -11.13
CA LEU A 156 1.17 -17.61 -10.10
C LEU A 156 1.17 -16.51 -9.05
N ALA A 157 2.36 -16.07 -8.60
CA ALA A 157 2.48 -14.95 -7.67
C ALA A 157 1.91 -13.66 -8.27
N ALA A 158 2.22 -13.37 -9.53
CA ALA A 158 1.65 -12.23 -10.26
C ALA A 158 0.11 -12.35 -10.39
N GLY A 159 -0.41 -13.56 -10.64
CA GLY A 159 -1.85 -13.82 -10.66
C GLY A 159 -2.53 -13.53 -9.31
N VAL A 160 -1.90 -13.91 -8.19
CA VAL A 160 -2.41 -13.62 -6.83
C VAL A 160 -2.42 -12.10 -6.56
N VAL A 161 -1.36 -11.39 -6.96
CA VAL A 161 -1.30 -9.91 -6.89
C VAL A 161 -2.42 -9.31 -7.72
N GLY A 162 -2.61 -9.76 -8.96
CA GLY A 162 -3.68 -9.26 -9.85
C GLY A 162 -5.09 -9.48 -9.31
N ILE A 163 -5.35 -10.57 -8.56
CA ILE A 163 -6.62 -10.77 -7.85
C ILE A 163 -6.82 -9.70 -6.78
N ALA A 164 -5.78 -9.41 -5.98
CA ALA A 164 -5.84 -8.39 -4.93
C ALA A 164 -6.09 -7.00 -5.52
N GLU A 165 -5.32 -6.62 -6.52
CA GLU A 165 -5.40 -5.31 -7.20
C GLU A 165 -6.74 -5.12 -7.92
N GLY A 166 -7.18 -6.11 -8.67
CA GLY A 166 -8.47 -6.05 -9.38
C GLY A 166 -9.65 -5.89 -8.42
N ALA A 167 -9.65 -6.62 -7.30
CA ALA A 167 -10.71 -6.51 -6.30
C ALA A 167 -10.64 -5.16 -5.54
N ALA A 168 -9.44 -4.66 -5.23
CA ALA A 168 -9.26 -3.35 -4.62
C ALA A 168 -9.71 -2.22 -5.55
N THR A 169 -9.29 -2.24 -6.81
CA THR A 169 -9.68 -1.26 -7.82
C THR A 169 -11.20 -1.23 -8.03
N ALA A 170 -11.82 -2.39 -8.15
CA ALA A 170 -13.28 -2.48 -8.29
C ALA A 170 -14.00 -1.89 -7.07
N TRP A 171 -13.50 -2.14 -5.86
CA TRP A 171 -14.07 -1.56 -4.65
C TRP A 171 -13.86 -0.04 -4.59
N LEU A 172 -12.66 0.46 -4.90
CA LEU A 172 -12.34 1.89 -4.91
C LEU A 172 -13.23 2.65 -5.90
N ILE A 173 -13.37 2.15 -7.14
CA ILE A 173 -14.27 2.75 -8.16
C ILE A 173 -15.72 2.78 -7.65
N GLN A 174 -16.16 1.72 -6.96
CA GLN A 174 -17.51 1.73 -6.37
C GLN A 174 -17.65 2.77 -5.26
N GLN A 175 -16.62 3.01 -4.43
CA GLN A 175 -16.65 4.06 -3.40
C GLN A 175 -16.65 5.46 -4.03
N GLU A 176 -15.87 5.66 -5.08
CA GLU A 176 -15.84 6.92 -5.84
C GLU A 176 -17.23 7.28 -6.39
N GLY A 177 -17.90 6.34 -7.03
CA GLY A 177 -19.28 6.52 -7.51
C GLY A 177 -20.31 6.83 -6.40
N LYS A 178 -19.98 6.59 -5.13
CA LYS A 178 -20.82 6.91 -3.95
C LYS A 178 -20.37 8.15 -3.19
N GLY A 179 -19.33 8.85 -3.65
CA GLY A 179 -18.79 10.04 -2.97
C GLY A 179 -17.99 9.70 -1.70
N TRP A 180 -17.30 8.58 -1.67
CA TRP A 180 -16.40 8.15 -0.58
C TRP A 180 -17.08 8.08 0.81
N PRO A 181 -18.15 7.29 0.97
CA PRO A 181 -18.78 7.12 2.27
C PRO A 181 -17.85 6.36 3.22
N THR A 182 -18.06 6.53 4.52
CA THR A 182 -17.39 5.72 5.54
C THR A 182 -17.58 4.23 5.22
N PRO A 183 -16.48 3.43 5.13
CA PRO A 183 -16.58 2.02 4.82
C PRO A 183 -17.46 1.27 5.82
N THR A 184 -18.34 0.41 5.33
CA THR A 184 -19.19 -0.44 6.17
C THR A 184 -18.33 -1.41 6.98
N PRO A 185 -18.62 -1.65 8.27
CA PRO A 185 -17.93 -2.65 9.06
C PRO A 185 -17.83 -4.02 8.36
N GLY A 186 -16.66 -4.66 8.43
CA GLY A 186 -16.43 -5.97 7.84
C GLY A 186 -16.23 -5.97 6.32
N VAL A 187 -16.03 -4.80 5.67
CA VAL A 187 -15.79 -4.75 4.22
C VAL A 187 -14.44 -5.36 3.85
N ALA A 188 -13.40 -5.05 4.62
CA ALA A 188 -12.05 -5.60 4.39
C ALA A 188 -12.06 -7.13 4.48
N GLU A 189 -12.68 -7.69 5.50
CA GLU A 189 -12.82 -9.12 5.72
C GLU A 189 -13.58 -9.82 4.59
N ARG A 190 -14.66 -9.21 4.09
CA ARG A 190 -15.42 -9.77 2.95
C ARG A 190 -14.61 -9.77 1.66
N LEU A 191 -13.88 -8.70 1.36
CA LEU A 191 -12.99 -8.62 0.20
C LEU A 191 -11.87 -9.67 0.31
N ALA A 192 -11.23 -9.74 1.48
CA ALA A 192 -10.16 -10.70 1.76
C ALA A 192 -10.63 -12.16 1.61
N ALA A 193 -11.74 -12.52 2.23
CA ALA A 193 -12.26 -13.89 2.18
C ALA A 193 -12.60 -14.35 0.76
N ARG A 194 -13.24 -13.48 -0.04
CA ARG A 194 -13.58 -13.79 -1.44
C ARG A 194 -12.34 -13.93 -2.32
N SER A 195 -11.38 -13.02 -2.19
CA SER A 195 -10.13 -13.03 -2.95
C SER A 195 -9.25 -14.23 -2.56
N ALA A 196 -9.14 -14.53 -1.26
CA ALA A 196 -8.40 -15.69 -0.75
C ALA A 196 -9.03 -17.02 -1.23
N THR A 197 -10.35 -17.14 -1.24
CA THR A 197 -11.05 -18.32 -1.75
C THR A 197 -10.77 -18.54 -3.23
N LEU A 198 -10.81 -17.48 -4.05
CA LEU A 198 -10.53 -17.56 -5.47
C LEU A 198 -9.07 -17.96 -5.73
N ALA A 199 -8.12 -17.27 -5.08
CA ALA A 199 -6.69 -17.55 -5.23
C ALA A 199 -6.33 -18.97 -4.77
N TRP A 200 -6.84 -19.41 -3.61
CA TRP A 200 -6.59 -20.75 -3.09
C TRP A 200 -7.19 -21.83 -3.98
N GLY A 201 -8.39 -21.60 -4.52
CA GLY A 201 -9.03 -22.52 -5.47
C GLY A 201 -8.18 -22.77 -6.71
N GLY A 202 -7.57 -21.69 -7.25
CA GLY A 202 -6.64 -21.78 -8.37
C GLY A 202 -5.32 -22.47 -8.01
N LEU A 203 -4.66 -22.02 -6.93
CA LEU A 203 -3.36 -22.55 -6.53
C LEU A 203 -3.34 -24.05 -6.22
N ARG A 204 -4.39 -24.57 -5.60
CA ARG A 204 -4.48 -26.01 -5.29
C ARG A 204 -4.73 -26.92 -6.51
N SER A 205 -5.14 -26.34 -7.63
CA SER A 205 -5.44 -27.04 -8.88
C SER A 205 -4.29 -26.94 -9.90
N VAL A 206 -3.16 -26.36 -9.49
CA VAL A 206 -1.97 -26.23 -10.36
C VAL A 206 -1.37 -27.61 -10.60
N GLU A 207 -1.22 -27.98 -11.86
CA GLU A 207 -0.51 -29.18 -12.28
C GLU A 207 0.99 -29.00 -12.07
N LEU A 208 1.68 -30.08 -11.72
CA LEU A 208 3.15 -30.07 -11.53
C LEU A 208 3.84 -30.10 -12.89
N ASP A 209 4.87 -29.28 -13.08
CA ASP A 209 5.69 -29.22 -14.30
C ASP A 209 6.72 -30.36 -14.37
#